data_b772aa63c64cd4b2ec129bb95731986b
#
_entry.id   b772aa63c64cd4b2ec129bb95731986b
#
_cell.length_a   1.000
_cell.length_b   1.000
_cell.length_c   1.000
_cell.angle_alpha   90.00
_cell.angle_beta   90.00
_cell.angle_gamma   90.00
#
_symmetry.space_group_name_H-M   'P 1'
#
loop_
_entity.id
_entity.type
_entity.pdbx_description
1 polymer ?
#
loop_
_entity_poly.entity_id
_entity_poly.type
_entity_poly.pdbx_seq_one_letter_code
_entity_poly.pdbx_strand_id
1 'polypeptide(L)'
;LALDAESCLYIAHTGFGSIWRLSKFAEPLLRIRSNAGISTTNLAFGGADGKSLFITESETGSILRAEVPVAGLPMYSHAGQ
;
A
#
# COMPACT_ATOMS: atom_id res chain seq x y z
N LEU A 1 4.29 -2.99 -5.12
CA LEU A 1 4.97 -3.22 -3.83
C LEU A 1 5.39 -1.91 -3.20
N ALA A 2 5.30 -1.83 -1.90
CA ALA A 2 5.77 -0.67 -1.14
C ALA A 2 6.35 -1.12 0.19
N LEU A 3 7.39 -0.44 0.67
CA LEU A 3 8.02 -0.71 1.96
C LEU A 3 7.71 0.43 2.92
N ASP A 4 7.48 0.09 4.19
CA ASP A 4 7.34 1.08 5.24
C ASP A 4 8.65 1.25 6.05
N ALA A 5 8.65 2.18 6.99
CA ALA A 5 9.84 2.52 7.76
C ALA A 5 10.31 1.38 8.68
N GLU A 6 9.48 0.37 8.92
CA GLU A 6 9.85 -0.82 9.67
C GLU A 6 10.26 -1.98 8.77
N SER A 7 10.46 -1.73 7.48
CA SER A 7 10.84 -2.72 6.47
C SER A 7 9.74 -3.77 6.23
N CYS A 8 8.50 -3.45 6.55
CA CYS A 8 7.37 -4.30 6.20
C CYS A 8 6.95 -4.03 4.76
N LEU A 9 6.59 -5.08 4.06
CA LEU A 9 6.25 -5.03 2.65
C LEU A 9 4.74 -5.00 2.48
N TYR A 10 4.25 -4.07 1.67
CA TYR A 10 2.85 -4.04 1.27
C TYR A 10 2.73 -4.60 -0.15
N ILE A 11 1.86 -5.57 -0.31
CA ILE A 11 1.64 -6.27 -1.58
C ILE A 11 0.18 -6.16 -1.97
N ALA A 12 -0.08 -5.69 -3.19
CA ALA A 12 -1.42 -5.69 -3.75
C ALA A 12 -1.73 -7.11 -4.27
N HIS A 13 -2.81 -7.70 -3.78
CA HIS A 13 -3.25 -9.01 -4.20
C HIS A 13 -4.38 -8.83 -5.21
N THR A 14 -4.00 -8.65 -6.46
CA THR A 14 -4.93 -8.40 -7.57
C THR A 14 -5.88 -9.57 -7.75
N GLY A 15 -7.15 -9.25 -7.98
CA GLY A 15 -8.19 -10.28 -8.08
C GLY A 15 -8.85 -10.65 -6.76
N PHE A 16 -8.26 -10.26 -5.64
CA PHE A 16 -8.82 -10.52 -4.31
C PHE A 16 -9.22 -9.24 -3.57
N GLY A 17 -8.96 -8.08 -4.18
CA GLY A 17 -9.30 -6.78 -3.59
C GLY A 17 -8.63 -6.55 -2.25
N SER A 18 -7.42 -7.04 -2.09
CA SER A 18 -6.73 -7.00 -0.80
C SER A 18 -5.32 -6.49 -0.94
N ILE A 19 -4.88 -5.80 0.12
CA ILE A 19 -3.50 -5.37 0.30
C ILE A 19 -3.00 -6.06 1.57
N TRP A 20 -1.86 -6.72 1.48
CA TRP A 20 -1.25 -7.39 2.62
C TRP A 20 -0.03 -6.62 3.10
N ARG A 21 0.07 -6.44 4.41
CA ARG A 21 1.30 -5.97 5.06
C ARG A 21 2.02 -7.18 5.63
N LEU A 22 3.22 -7.44 5.15
CA LEU A 22 4.03 -8.59 5.57
C LEU A 22 5.27 -8.09 6.32
N SER A 23 5.67 -8.83 7.36
CA SER A 23 6.94 -8.58 8.03
C SER A 23 8.11 -8.93 7.10
N LYS A 24 9.33 -8.57 7.50
CA LYS A 24 10.53 -8.93 6.76
C LYS A 24 10.74 -10.45 6.68
N PHE A 25 10.02 -11.21 7.48
CA PHE A 25 10.01 -12.68 7.43
C PHE A 25 8.81 -13.25 6.68
N ALA A 26 8.12 -12.41 5.93
CA ALA A 26 6.94 -12.76 5.15
C ALA A 26 5.74 -13.21 5.99
N GLU A 27 5.66 -12.76 7.24
CA GLU A 27 4.51 -13.03 8.09
C GLU A 27 3.42 -11.99 7.84
N PRO A 28 2.17 -12.42 7.58
CA PRO A 28 1.09 -11.46 7.37
C PRO A 28 0.76 -10.75 8.68
N LEU A 29 0.84 -9.41 8.65
CA LEU A 29 0.58 -8.57 9.82
C LEU A 29 -0.75 -7.84 9.71
N LEU A 30 -1.18 -7.50 8.50
CA LEU A 30 -2.35 -6.68 8.28
C LEU A 30 -2.91 -6.98 6.90
N ARG A 31 -4.23 -6.98 6.78
CA ARG A 31 -4.92 -7.07 5.51
C ARG A 31 -5.85 -5.89 5.35
N ILE A 32 -5.71 -5.15 4.24
CA ILE A 32 -6.60 -4.05 3.89
C ILE A 32 -7.47 -4.52 2.74
N ARG A 33 -8.78 -4.46 2.91
CA ARG A 33 -9.73 -4.87 1.87
C ARG A 33 -10.23 -3.67 1.10
N SER A 34 -10.27 -3.81 -0.22
CA SER A 34 -10.88 -2.81 -1.08
C SER A 34 -12.40 -2.83 -0.89
N ASN A 35 -13.01 -1.64 -0.82
CA ASN A 35 -14.47 -1.51 -0.80
C ASN A 35 -15.01 -1.05 -2.14
N ALA A 36 -14.18 -1.02 -3.18
CA ALA A 36 -14.58 -0.62 -4.53
C ALA A 36 -14.62 -1.82 -5.47
N GLY A 37 -13.45 -2.38 -5.83
CA GLY A 37 -13.35 -3.51 -6.73
C GLY A 37 -12.24 -4.44 -6.27
N ILE A 38 -11.99 -5.49 -7.04
CA ILE A 38 -11.02 -6.54 -6.65
C ILE A 38 -9.68 -6.43 -7.38
N SER A 39 -9.55 -5.51 -8.35
CA SER A 39 -8.33 -5.39 -9.14
C SER A 39 -7.40 -4.32 -8.58
N THR A 40 -6.89 -4.55 -7.38
CA THR A 40 -5.91 -3.67 -6.74
C THR A 40 -4.55 -3.91 -7.39
N THR A 41 -3.95 -2.87 -7.97
CA THR A 41 -2.77 -3.05 -8.83
C THR A 41 -1.52 -2.32 -8.36
N ASN A 42 -1.64 -1.10 -7.85
CA ASN A 42 -0.50 -0.30 -7.45
C ASN A 42 -0.69 0.30 -6.07
N LEU A 43 0.43 0.54 -5.40
CA LEU A 43 0.47 1.09 -4.06
C LEU A 43 1.48 2.23 -4.01
N ALA A 44 1.15 3.29 -3.27
CA ALA A 44 2.10 4.36 -2.98
C ALA A 44 1.77 4.99 -1.63
N PHE A 45 2.79 5.29 -0.85
CA PHE A 45 2.62 6.06 0.38
C PHE A 45 2.57 7.55 0.07
N GLY A 46 1.79 8.28 0.86
CA GLY A 46 1.68 9.73 0.72
C GLY A 46 1.07 10.35 1.95
N GLY A 47 0.62 11.59 1.81
CA GLY A 47 0.10 12.36 2.93
C GLY A 47 1.21 13.10 3.67
N ALA A 48 0.82 14.01 4.58
CA ALA A 48 1.77 14.87 5.27
C ALA A 48 2.71 14.09 6.20
N ASP A 49 2.22 13.00 6.77
CA ASP A 49 2.98 12.15 7.70
C ASP A 49 3.50 10.87 7.07
N GLY A 50 3.23 10.65 5.77
CA GLY A 50 3.64 9.44 5.07
C GLY A 50 2.84 8.20 5.42
N LYS A 51 1.75 8.35 6.18
CA LYS A 51 0.95 7.22 6.68
C LYS A 51 -0.34 6.98 5.89
N SER A 52 -0.50 7.64 4.76
CA SER A 52 -1.61 7.36 3.86
C SER A 52 -1.13 6.43 2.76
N LEU A 53 -1.81 5.31 2.59
CA LEU A 53 -1.53 4.38 1.50
C LEU A 53 -2.56 4.60 0.41
N PHE A 54 -2.10 4.95 -0.78
CA PHE A 54 -2.96 5.13 -1.95
C PHE A 54 -2.92 3.87 -2.80
N ILE A 55 -4.07 3.37 -3.17
CA ILE A 55 -4.24 2.10 -3.83
C ILE A 55 -5.00 2.33 -5.13
N THR A 56 -4.41 1.95 -6.25
CA THR A 56 -5.10 1.98 -7.53
C THR A 56 -5.94 0.72 -7.68
N GLU A 57 -7.23 0.90 -7.95
CA GLU A 57 -8.14 -0.19 -8.24
C GLU A 57 -8.62 -0.03 -9.68
N SER A 58 -8.19 -0.93 -10.57
CA SER A 58 -8.37 -0.75 -12.01
C SER A 58 -9.74 -1.19 -12.54
N GLU A 59 -10.45 -2.03 -11.81
CA GLU A 59 -11.77 -2.49 -12.24
C GLU A 59 -12.79 -1.35 -12.25
N THR A 60 -12.79 -0.52 -11.22
CA THR A 60 -13.70 0.63 -11.13
C THR A 60 -13.03 1.95 -11.52
N GLY A 61 -11.72 1.95 -11.78
CA GLY A 61 -10.96 3.16 -12.05
C GLY A 61 -10.80 4.05 -10.83
N SER A 62 -10.82 3.46 -9.63
CA SER A 62 -10.79 4.21 -8.37
C SER A 62 -9.38 4.30 -7.80
N ILE A 63 -9.15 5.38 -7.04
CA ILE A 63 -7.98 5.47 -6.17
C ILE A 63 -8.50 5.45 -4.73
N LEU A 64 -8.09 4.43 -3.98
CA LEU A 64 -8.48 4.25 -2.60
C LEU A 64 -7.40 4.77 -1.68
N ARG A 65 -7.80 5.18 -0.48
CA ARG A 65 -6.87 5.67 0.53
C ARG A 65 -7.09 4.89 1.82
N ALA A 66 -5.99 4.41 2.41
CA ALA A 66 -6.01 3.75 3.71
C ALA A 66 -4.99 4.41 4.62
N GLU A 67 -5.35 4.61 5.89
CA GLU A 67 -4.39 5.05 6.89
C GLU A 67 -3.68 3.82 7.46
N VAL A 68 -2.37 3.89 7.58
CA VAL A 68 -1.55 2.78 8.04
C VAL A 68 -0.74 3.19 9.27
N PRO A 69 -0.33 2.21 10.12
CA PRO A 69 0.29 2.53 11.40
C PRO A 69 1.72 3.04 11.30
N VAL A 70 2.42 2.75 10.19
CA VAL A 70 3.83 3.10 10.00
C VAL A 70 4.00 3.81 8.69
N ALA A 71 4.75 4.91 8.69
CA ALA A 71 5.01 5.70 7.49
C ALA A 71 5.80 4.89 6.46
N GLY A 72 5.59 5.20 5.17
CA GLY A 72 6.36 4.60 4.10
C GLY A 72 7.81 5.03 4.13
N LEU A 73 8.68 4.20 3.55
CA LEU A 73 10.08 4.59 3.36
C LEU A 73 10.17 5.66 2.26
N PRO A 74 11.03 6.67 2.45
CA PRO A 74 11.29 7.63 1.39
C PRO A 74 11.82 6.92 0.14
N MET A 75 11.31 7.30 -1.00
CA MET A 75 11.81 6.80 -2.28
C MET A 75 12.82 7.80 -2.82
N TYR A 76 14.09 7.53 -2.63
CA TYR A 76 15.15 8.48 -2.98
C TYR A 76 15.17 8.84 -4.47
N SER A 77 14.68 7.95 -5.32
CA SER A 77 14.51 8.27 -6.72
C SER A 77 13.49 9.37 -6.97
N HIS A 78 12.61 9.61 -6.01
CA HIS A 78 11.59 10.66 -6.06
C HIS A 78 11.89 11.83 -5.12
N ALA A 79 12.70 11.61 -4.10
CA ALA A 79 12.95 12.60 -3.07
C ALA A 79 13.70 13.84 -3.59
N GLY A 80 14.43 13.69 -4.67
CA GLY A 80 15.13 14.81 -5.30
C GLY A 80 14.34 15.51 -6.38
N GLN A 81 13.08 15.18 -6.53
CA GLN A 81 12.23 15.73 -7.59
C GLN A 81 11.37 16.87 -7.09
#